data_e532c69139e22a1bf5b2a528e9f6c6c8
#
_entry.id   e532c69139e22a1bf5b2a528e9f6c6c8
#
_cell.length_a   1.000
_cell.length_b   1.000
_cell.length_c   1.000
_cell.angle_alpha   90.00
_cell.angle_beta   90.00
_cell.angle_gamma   90.00
#
_symmetry.space_group_name_H-M   'P 1'
#
loop_
_entity.id
_entity.type
_entity.pdbx_description
1 polymer ?
#
loop_
_entity_poly.entity_id
_entity_poly.type
_entity_poly.pdbx_seq_one_letter_code
_entity_poly.pdbx_strand_id
1 'polypeptide(L)'
;DFRASNGSVFSIPGGEIGIATGAEYRNEAYEEDRDSRVDGTITYTDLVTGEVSQTDIYGTSPTPDSRGSRDVFAGFVEASVPLVSPDMNIPLIDTFDVQIAARAEHYSDFGSSGLNPRVAAAWTPFEGLMFRGAYSEGFRAPNLLVVNEAVDRSNAREDSYFCEAGVRNGTFADFAACT
;
A
#
# COMPACT_ATOMS: atom_id res chain seq x y z
N ASP A 1 -9.89 14.15 -10.20
CA ASP A 1 -10.12 14.56 -8.82
C ASP A 1 -10.97 15.83 -8.74
N PHE A 2 -11.64 16.01 -7.63
CA PHE A 2 -12.39 17.22 -7.27
C PHE A 2 -11.93 17.70 -5.91
N ARG A 3 -11.70 19.02 -5.78
CA ARG A 3 -11.33 19.65 -4.51
C ARG A 3 -12.07 20.97 -4.36
N ALA A 4 -12.55 21.23 -3.17
CA ALA A 4 -13.16 22.49 -2.79
C ALA A 4 -12.62 22.93 -1.44
N SER A 5 -12.34 24.21 -1.29
CA SER A 5 -11.88 24.79 -0.03
C SER A 5 -12.43 26.19 0.16
N ASN A 6 -12.70 26.51 1.42
CA ASN A 6 -13.05 27.87 1.83
C ASN A 6 -12.32 28.14 3.15
N GLY A 7 -11.51 29.19 3.19
CA GLY A 7 -10.74 29.59 4.37
C GLY A 7 -11.53 30.31 5.44
N SER A 8 -12.79 30.68 5.17
CA SER A 8 -13.64 31.50 6.04
C SER A 8 -15.08 30.99 5.96
N VAL A 9 -15.34 29.81 6.56
CA VAL A 9 -16.71 29.23 6.62
C VAL A 9 -17.47 29.73 7.82
N PHE A 10 -16.80 29.81 8.95
CA PHE A 10 -17.34 30.32 10.21
C PHE A 10 -16.30 31.19 10.91
N SER A 11 -16.76 32.23 11.59
CA SER A 11 -15.91 33.10 12.41
C SER A 11 -16.09 32.77 13.88
N ILE A 12 -14.99 32.57 14.59
CA ILE A 12 -14.95 32.35 16.04
C ILE A 12 -14.02 33.40 16.67
N PRO A 13 -14.01 33.59 17.99
CA PRO A 13 -13.12 34.56 18.61
C PRO A 13 -11.63 34.41 18.30
N GLY A 14 -11.19 33.17 18.02
CA GLY A 14 -9.82 32.88 17.63
C GLY A 14 -9.48 33.17 16.17
N GLY A 15 -10.48 33.37 15.31
CA GLY A 15 -10.28 33.64 13.87
C GLY A 15 -11.29 32.91 12.98
N GLU A 16 -10.94 32.76 11.71
CA GLU A 16 -11.78 32.15 10.69
C GLU A 16 -11.54 30.63 10.60
N ILE A 17 -12.61 29.83 10.65
CA ILE A 17 -12.53 28.37 10.42
C ILE A 17 -12.48 28.12 8.93
N GLY A 18 -11.41 27.47 8.49
CA GLY A 18 -11.26 26.98 7.12
C GLY A 18 -11.68 25.52 6.99
N ILE A 19 -12.31 25.17 5.87
CA ILE A 19 -12.67 23.79 5.54
C ILE A 19 -12.17 23.47 4.12
N ALA A 20 -11.62 22.26 3.95
CA ALA A 20 -11.30 21.70 2.66
C ALA A 20 -11.89 20.28 2.56
N THR A 21 -12.36 19.91 1.37
CA THR A 21 -12.87 18.58 1.07
C THR A 21 -12.55 18.20 -0.36
N GLY A 22 -12.49 16.92 -0.64
CA GLY A 22 -12.29 16.45 -2.00
C GLY A 22 -12.63 14.99 -2.17
N ALA A 23 -12.78 14.63 -3.43
CA ALA A 23 -12.99 13.26 -3.90
C ALA A 23 -12.04 12.96 -5.06
N GLU A 24 -11.55 11.75 -5.12
CA GLU A 24 -10.62 11.27 -6.12
C GLU A 24 -11.09 9.92 -6.64
N TYR A 25 -11.00 9.74 -7.94
CA TYR A 25 -11.08 8.45 -8.61
C TYR A 25 -9.82 8.25 -9.41
N ARG A 26 -9.22 7.06 -9.30
CA ARG A 26 -8.11 6.64 -10.14
C ARG A 26 -8.23 5.17 -10.48
N ASN A 27 -7.79 4.82 -11.67
CA ASN A 27 -7.56 3.45 -12.09
C ASN A 27 -6.05 3.18 -12.03
N GLU A 28 -5.67 2.10 -11.38
CA GLU A 28 -4.30 1.61 -11.33
C GLU A 28 -4.25 0.31 -12.13
N ALA A 29 -3.33 0.21 -13.07
CA ALA A 29 -3.11 -0.99 -13.87
C ALA A 29 -1.63 -1.36 -13.86
N TYR A 30 -1.38 -2.65 -13.94
CA TYR A 30 -0.08 -3.25 -13.98
C TYR A 30 -0.10 -4.39 -15.00
N GLU A 31 0.92 -4.47 -15.81
CA GLU A 31 1.14 -5.54 -16.79
C GLU A 31 2.63 -5.87 -16.82
N GLU A 32 2.95 -7.15 -16.74
CA GLU A 32 4.27 -7.69 -16.92
C GLU A 32 4.21 -8.78 -17.99
N ASP A 33 4.83 -8.48 -19.12
CA ASP A 33 4.96 -9.36 -20.29
C ASP A 33 6.42 -9.87 -20.30
N ARG A 34 6.60 -11.15 -20.09
CA ARG A 34 7.91 -11.82 -20.02
C ARG A 34 8.27 -12.42 -21.36
N ASP A 35 9.56 -12.69 -21.55
CA ASP A 35 10.01 -13.39 -22.73
C ASP A 35 9.43 -14.82 -22.75
N SER A 36 8.84 -15.20 -23.90
CA SER A 36 8.19 -16.51 -24.10
C SER A 36 9.08 -17.72 -23.82
N ARG A 37 10.40 -17.53 -23.75
CA ARG A 37 11.35 -18.58 -23.37
C ARG A 37 11.41 -18.85 -21.88
N VAL A 38 10.83 -17.95 -21.06
CA VAL A 38 10.88 -18.05 -19.60
C VAL A 38 9.51 -18.01 -18.93
N ASP A 39 8.45 -17.69 -19.68
CA ASP A 39 7.08 -17.57 -19.17
C ASP A 39 6.28 -18.88 -19.16
N GLY A 40 6.85 -19.96 -19.71
CA GLY A 40 6.20 -21.26 -19.84
C GLY A 40 5.44 -21.47 -21.15
N THR A 41 5.45 -20.49 -22.06
CA THR A 41 4.79 -20.59 -23.38
C THR A 41 5.52 -21.53 -24.31
N ILE A 42 6.85 -21.53 -24.29
CA ILE A 42 7.69 -22.39 -25.14
C ILE A 42 8.31 -23.50 -24.29
N THR A 43 8.22 -24.74 -24.79
CA THR A 43 8.87 -25.89 -24.17
C THR A 43 10.17 -26.25 -24.88
N TYR A 44 11.16 -26.68 -24.11
CA TYR A 44 12.48 -27.14 -24.60
C TYR A 44 12.66 -28.60 -24.21
N THR A 45 13.26 -29.37 -25.10
CA THR A 45 13.64 -30.75 -24.82
C THR A 45 15.16 -30.85 -24.74
N ASP A 46 15.66 -31.28 -23.58
CA ASP A 46 17.08 -31.58 -23.43
C ASP A 46 17.47 -32.75 -24.35
N LEU A 47 18.42 -32.53 -25.24
CA LEU A 47 18.81 -33.53 -26.25
C LEU A 47 19.60 -34.69 -25.65
N VAL A 48 20.13 -34.55 -24.44
CA VAL A 48 20.91 -35.57 -23.76
C VAL A 48 20.06 -36.42 -22.84
N THR A 49 19.23 -35.78 -22.03
CA THR A 49 18.38 -36.44 -21.03
C THR A 49 17.01 -36.79 -21.59
N GLY A 50 16.51 -36.06 -22.60
CA GLY A 50 15.16 -36.17 -23.13
C GLY A 50 14.11 -35.49 -22.25
N GLU A 51 14.51 -34.78 -21.19
CA GLU A 51 13.61 -34.05 -20.31
C GLU A 51 13.02 -32.82 -21.00
N VAL A 52 11.76 -32.55 -20.71
CA VAL A 52 11.05 -31.37 -21.23
C VAL A 52 11.02 -30.29 -20.15
N SER A 53 11.54 -29.12 -20.49
CA SER A 53 11.52 -27.93 -19.64
C SER A 53 10.64 -26.87 -20.24
N GLN A 54 9.95 -26.10 -19.40
CA GLN A 54 9.12 -24.94 -19.78
C GLN A 54 9.89 -23.61 -19.67
N THR A 55 11.19 -23.64 -19.46
CA THR A 55 12.06 -22.46 -19.41
C THR A 55 13.39 -22.77 -20.07
N ASP A 56 13.95 -21.78 -20.78
CA ASP A 56 15.28 -21.84 -21.40
C ASP A 56 16.40 -21.55 -20.38
N ILE A 57 16.04 -21.22 -19.13
CA ILE A 57 17.02 -20.94 -18.09
C ILE A 57 17.16 -22.15 -17.17
N TYR A 58 18.36 -22.72 -17.15
CA TYR A 58 18.66 -23.88 -16.32
C TYR A 58 18.46 -23.59 -14.83
N GLY A 59 17.71 -24.44 -14.16
CA GLY A 59 17.49 -24.38 -12.71
C GLY A 59 16.52 -23.32 -12.24
N THR A 60 15.71 -22.75 -13.15
CA THR A 60 14.61 -21.86 -12.81
C THR A 60 13.29 -22.45 -13.28
N SER A 61 12.21 -22.12 -12.54
CA SER A 61 10.85 -22.41 -12.97
C SER A 61 10.35 -21.34 -13.92
N PRO A 62 9.42 -21.69 -14.81
CA PRO A 62 8.77 -20.71 -15.64
C PRO A 62 8.04 -19.70 -14.78
N THR A 63 8.09 -18.44 -15.17
CA THR A 63 7.36 -17.36 -14.49
C THR A 63 6.37 -16.76 -15.48
N PRO A 64 5.08 -17.09 -15.38
CA PRO A 64 4.07 -16.62 -16.32
C PRO A 64 3.93 -15.10 -16.30
N ASP A 65 3.36 -14.57 -17.38
CA ASP A 65 2.94 -13.18 -17.45
C ASP A 65 1.96 -12.86 -16.32
N SER A 66 2.01 -11.64 -15.84
CA SER A 66 1.07 -11.19 -14.84
C SER A 66 0.50 -9.83 -15.15
N ARG A 67 -0.77 -9.64 -14.82
CA ARG A 67 -1.48 -8.38 -15.01
C ARG A 67 -2.55 -8.21 -13.95
N GLY A 68 -2.81 -6.98 -13.58
CA GLY A 68 -3.88 -6.65 -12.67
C GLY A 68 -4.30 -5.20 -12.82
N SER A 69 -5.52 -4.92 -12.44
CA SER A 69 -6.03 -3.56 -12.39
C SER A 69 -6.96 -3.40 -11.20
N ARG A 70 -7.05 -2.20 -10.69
CA ARG A 70 -8.02 -1.84 -9.66
C ARG A 70 -8.46 -0.41 -9.80
N ASP A 71 -9.68 -0.16 -9.36
CA ASP A 71 -10.26 1.15 -9.22
C ASP A 71 -10.15 1.60 -7.76
N VAL A 72 -9.81 2.86 -7.57
CA VAL A 72 -9.67 3.47 -6.25
C VAL A 72 -10.54 4.70 -6.18
N PHE A 73 -11.41 4.74 -5.18
CA PHE A 73 -12.22 5.90 -4.81
C PHE A 73 -11.72 6.42 -3.48
N ALA A 74 -11.41 7.70 -3.40
CA ALA A 74 -10.96 8.34 -2.18
C ALA A 74 -11.74 9.60 -1.88
N GLY A 75 -11.92 9.88 -0.59
CA GLY A 75 -12.50 11.13 -0.12
C GLY A 75 -11.77 11.64 1.10
N PHE A 76 -11.71 12.96 1.24
CA PHE A 76 -11.12 13.59 2.41
C PHE A 76 -11.89 14.82 2.84
N VAL A 77 -11.78 15.14 4.11
CA VAL A 77 -12.21 16.39 4.72
C VAL A 77 -11.13 16.88 5.66
N GLU A 78 -10.95 18.19 5.70
CA GLU A 78 -9.98 18.87 6.56
C GLU A 78 -10.62 20.13 7.12
N ALA A 79 -10.37 20.44 8.39
CA ALA A 79 -10.76 21.68 9.03
C ALA A 79 -9.55 22.30 9.73
N SER A 80 -9.37 23.62 9.56
CA SER A 80 -8.41 24.43 10.27
C SER A 80 -9.17 25.34 11.23
N VAL A 81 -8.89 25.22 12.51
CA VAL A 81 -9.62 25.90 13.59
C VAL A 81 -8.62 26.72 14.42
N PRO A 82 -8.57 28.05 14.24
CA PRO A 82 -7.80 28.93 15.10
C PRO A 82 -8.58 29.14 16.41
N LEU A 83 -8.17 28.47 17.47
CA LEU A 83 -8.87 28.51 18.76
C LEU A 83 -8.56 29.76 19.57
N VAL A 84 -7.33 30.27 19.44
CA VAL A 84 -6.87 31.47 20.17
C VAL A 84 -6.11 32.38 19.22
N SER A 85 -6.46 33.67 19.26
CA SER A 85 -5.74 34.76 18.56
C SER A 85 -5.10 35.72 19.57
N PRO A 86 -4.12 36.52 19.16
CA PRO A 86 -3.45 37.49 20.03
C PRO A 86 -4.41 38.50 20.68
N ASP A 87 -5.50 38.84 19.98
CA ASP A 87 -6.49 39.81 20.45
C ASP A 87 -7.25 39.31 21.71
N MET A 88 -7.24 38.00 21.98
CA MET A 88 -7.88 37.43 23.17
C MET A 88 -7.07 37.66 24.45
N ASN A 89 -5.83 38.09 24.36
CA ASN A 89 -4.94 38.43 25.48
C ASN A 89 -4.89 37.32 26.57
N ILE A 90 -4.82 36.05 26.18
CA ILE A 90 -4.74 34.92 27.10
C ILE A 90 -3.28 34.73 27.55
N PRO A 91 -2.97 34.78 28.86
CA PRO A 91 -1.61 34.60 29.33
C PRO A 91 -1.01 33.28 28.86
N LEU A 92 0.22 33.29 28.31
CA LEU A 92 0.97 32.16 27.78
C LEU A 92 0.32 31.44 26.57
N ILE A 93 -0.65 32.06 25.92
CA ILE A 93 -1.23 31.55 24.69
C ILE A 93 -1.50 32.73 23.76
N ASP A 94 -0.50 33.08 22.97
CA ASP A 94 -0.61 34.12 21.95
C ASP A 94 -1.43 33.61 20.75
N THR A 95 -1.12 32.41 20.26
CA THR A 95 -1.95 31.69 19.28
C THR A 95 -2.08 30.22 19.63
N PHE A 96 -3.22 29.65 19.31
CA PHE A 96 -3.46 28.20 19.37
C PHE A 96 -4.34 27.74 18.22
N ASP A 97 -3.73 27.00 17.29
CA ASP A 97 -4.35 26.50 16.08
C ASP A 97 -4.45 24.99 16.11
N VAL A 98 -5.59 24.46 15.67
CA VAL A 98 -5.82 23.01 15.53
C VAL A 98 -6.24 22.70 14.10
N GLN A 99 -5.65 21.67 13.54
CA GLN A 99 -6.00 21.13 12.23
C GLN A 99 -6.47 19.68 12.41
N ILE A 100 -7.64 19.37 11.88
CA ILE A 100 -8.24 18.04 11.94
C ILE A 100 -8.53 17.63 10.50
N ALA A 101 -8.12 16.43 10.13
CA ALA A 101 -8.39 15.87 8.81
C ALA A 101 -8.74 14.39 8.92
N ALA A 102 -9.49 13.91 7.96
CA ALA A 102 -9.78 12.50 7.79
C ALA A 102 -9.81 12.16 6.30
N ARG A 103 -9.24 11.00 5.94
CA ARG A 103 -9.25 10.44 4.59
C ARG A 103 -9.71 8.99 4.64
N ALA A 104 -10.54 8.61 3.69
CA ALA A 104 -10.94 7.23 3.48
C ALA A 104 -10.74 6.87 2.00
N GLU A 105 -10.34 5.62 1.74
CA GLU A 105 -10.15 5.08 0.40
C GLU A 105 -10.86 3.74 0.28
N HIS A 106 -11.40 3.48 -0.89
CA HIS A 106 -12.02 2.21 -1.24
C HIS A 106 -11.35 1.67 -2.51
N TYR A 107 -10.90 0.43 -2.44
CA TYR A 107 -10.21 -0.30 -3.49
C TYR A 107 -11.09 -1.44 -3.98
N SER A 108 -11.22 -1.62 -5.30
CA SER A 108 -12.09 -2.65 -5.88
C SER A 108 -11.63 -4.09 -5.60
N ASP A 109 -10.36 -4.28 -5.30
CA ASP A 109 -9.72 -5.59 -5.12
C ASP A 109 -9.74 -6.10 -3.66
N PHE A 110 -9.64 -5.22 -2.67
CA PHE A 110 -9.60 -5.66 -1.26
C PHE A 110 -10.54 -4.87 -0.32
N GLY A 111 -11.24 -3.85 -0.81
CA GLY A 111 -12.21 -3.08 -0.02
C GLY A 111 -11.66 -1.77 0.54
N SER A 112 -12.12 -1.37 1.72
CA SER A 112 -11.85 -0.04 2.26
C SER A 112 -10.62 -0.01 3.17
N SER A 113 -9.84 1.08 3.07
CA SER A 113 -8.72 1.39 3.97
C SER A 113 -9.15 1.69 5.42
N GLY A 114 -10.46 1.89 5.64
CA GLY A 114 -10.95 2.51 6.86
C GLY A 114 -10.79 4.03 6.84
N LEU A 115 -11.02 4.65 7.98
CA LEU A 115 -10.83 6.09 8.17
C LEU A 115 -9.42 6.33 8.69
N ASN A 116 -8.66 7.18 8.01
CA ASN A 116 -7.30 7.58 8.37
C ASN A 116 -7.35 9.01 8.94
N PRO A 117 -7.39 9.19 10.26
CA PRO A 117 -7.45 10.49 10.89
C PRO A 117 -6.07 11.15 10.97
N ARG A 118 -6.09 12.48 10.98
CA ARG A 118 -4.95 13.33 11.30
C ARG A 118 -5.40 14.46 12.21
N VAL A 119 -4.63 14.72 13.24
CA VAL A 119 -4.78 15.88 14.12
C VAL A 119 -3.43 16.55 14.26
N ALA A 120 -3.39 17.86 14.10
CA ALA A 120 -2.20 18.65 14.35
C ALA A 120 -2.57 19.88 15.20
N ALA A 121 -1.64 20.33 16.02
CA ALA A 121 -1.79 21.54 16.80
C ALA A 121 -0.51 22.38 16.75
N ALA A 122 -0.69 23.70 16.75
CA ALA A 122 0.36 24.67 16.88
C ALA A 122 0.04 25.60 18.05
N TRP A 123 0.97 25.77 18.97
CA TRP A 123 0.84 26.61 20.14
C TRP A 123 2.01 27.62 20.19
N THR A 124 1.67 28.87 20.21
CA THR A 124 2.62 29.99 20.39
C THR A 124 2.35 30.59 21.78
N PRO A 125 3.18 30.36 22.79
CA PRO A 125 2.99 30.96 24.12
C PRO A 125 3.28 32.46 24.16
N PHE A 126 4.24 32.92 23.34
CA PHE A 126 4.62 34.31 23.17
C PHE A 126 5.37 34.49 21.84
N GLU A 127 5.46 35.71 21.37
CA GLU A 127 6.16 36.04 20.13
C GLU A 127 7.58 35.44 20.09
N GLY A 128 7.91 34.77 19.00
CA GLY A 128 9.22 34.15 18.75
C GLY A 128 9.37 32.70 19.20
N LEU A 129 8.38 32.09 19.90
CA LEU A 129 8.42 30.68 20.28
C LEU A 129 7.13 29.95 19.89
N MET A 130 7.26 28.88 19.10
CA MET A 130 6.14 28.04 18.67
C MET A 130 6.44 26.55 18.89
N PHE A 131 5.49 25.82 19.47
CA PHE A 131 5.48 24.37 19.57
C PHE A 131 4.49 23.78 18.58
N ARG A 132 4.86 22.69 17.90
CA ARG A 132 3.99 21.97 16.99
C ARG A 132 3.99 20.50 17.32
N GLY A 133 2.81 19.88 17.22
CA GLY A 133 2.65 18.44 17.34
C GLY A 133 1.63 17.95 16.32
N ALA A 134 1.82 16.73 15.81
CA ALA A 134 0.86 16.10 14.92
C ALA A 134 0.81 14.59 15.19
N TYR A 135 -0.39 14.04 15.07
CA TYR A 135 -0.67 12.61 15.02
C TYR A 135 -1.41 12.29 13.73
N SER A 136 -1.04 11.23 13.05
CA SER A 136 -1.76 10.77 11.86
C SER A 136 -1.68 9.26 11.75
N GLU A 137 -2.77 8.66 11.32
CA GLU A 137 -2.82 7.29 10.85
C GLU A 137 -2.65 7.26 9.34
N GLY A 138 -1.99 6.23 8.83
CA GLY A 138 -1.79 6.03 7.40
C GLY A 138 -2.11 4.60 7.02
N PHE A 139 -2.65 4.44 5.82
CA PHE A 139 -2.90 3.16 5.20
C PHE A 139 -2.02 3.01 3.95
N ARG A 140 -1.49 1.81 3.74
CA ARG A 140 -0.79 1.45 2.52
C ARG A 140 -1.47 0.25 1.90
N ALA A 141 -2.04 0.46 0.71
CA ALA A 141 -2.61 -0.63 -0.08
C ALA A 141 -1.53 -1.65 -0.48
N PRO A 142 -1.87 -2.95 -0.54
CA PRO A 142 -1.01 -3.94 -1.15
C PRO A 142 -0.66 -3.55 -2.58
N ASN A 143 0.57 -3.86 -3.01
CA ASN A 143 1.00 -3.59 -4.38
C ASN A 143 0.23 -4.53 -5.33
N LEU A 144 -0.25 -4.01 -6.45
CA LEU A 144 -0.91 -4.78 -7.51
C LEU A 144 -0.04 -5.94 -8.02
N LEU A 145 1.26 -5.75 -8.12
CA LEU A 145 2.21 -6.82 -8.45
C LEU A 145 2.06 -7.99 -7.50
N VAL A 146 2.11 -7.74 -6.19
CA VAL A 146 2.06 -8.79 -5.16
C VAL A 146 0.71 -9.51 -5.11
N VAL A 147 -0.37 -8.78 -5.39
CA VAL A 147 -1.74 -9.35 -5.36
C VAL A 147 -2.03 -10.20 -6.60
N ASN A 148 -1.45 -9.81 -7.76
CA ASN A 148 -1.73 -10.43 -9.05
C ASN A 148 -0.54 -11.22 -9.60
N GLU A 149 0.55 -11.33 -8.86
CA GLU A 149 1.69 -12.15 -9.26
C GLU A 149 1.23 -13.60 -9.40
N ALA A 150 1.39 -14.15 -10.59
CA ALA A 150 1.23 -15.56 -10.83
C ALA A 150 2.36 -16.27 -10.07
N VAL A 151 2.07 -16.70 -8.85
CA VAL A 151 3.02 -17.44 -8.04
C VAL A 151 3.11 -18.85 -8.58
N ASP A 152 4.00 -19.09 -9.50
CA ASP A 152 4.51 -20.42 -9.67
C ASP A 152 5.48 -20.70 -8.50
N ARG A 153 4.94 -21.28 -7.45
CA ARG A 153 5.72 -21.77 -6.32
C ARG A 153 6.24 -23.16 -6.65
N SER A 154 7.02 -23.29 -7.68
CA SER A 154 7.86 -24.44 -7.77
C SER A 154 9.08 -24.24 -6.85
N ASN A 155 8.84 -24.15 -5.56
CA ASN A 155 9.81 -24.52 -4.54
C ASN A 155 10.01 -26.05 -4.55
N ALA A 156 9.90 -26.66 -5.73
CA ALA A 156 10.26 -28.05 -5.98
C ALA A 156 11.66 -28.42 -5.46
N ARG A 157 12.48 -27.40 -5.20
CA ARG A 157 13.83 -27.58 -4.71
C ARG A 157 13.91 -27.83 -3.20
N GLU A 158 13.06 -27.19 -2.39
CA GLU A 158 13.02 -27.46 -0.96
C GLU A 158 12.29 -28.77 -0.66
N ASP A 159 11.18 -29.02 -1.32
CA ASP A 159 10.43 -30.25 -1.17
C ASP A 159 11.19 -31.45 -1.75
N SER A 160 11.83 -31.30 -2.92
CA SER A 160 12.66 -32.36 -3.50
C SER A 160 13.89 -32.67 -2.65
N TYR A 161 14.56 -31.66 -2.06
CA TYR A 161 15.70 -31.88 -1.18
C TYR A 161 15.27 -32.58 0.12
N PHE A 162 14.16 -32.18 0.70
CA PHE A 162 13.59 -32.82 1.89
C PHE A 162 13.18 -34.27 1.59
N CYS A 163 12.49 -34.50 0.48
CA CYS A 163 12.11 -35.82 0.04
C CYS A 163 13.33 -36.69 -0.30
N GLU A 164 14.32 -36.16 -1.01
CA GLU A 164 15.56 -36.88 -1.32
C GLU A 164 16.32 -37.26 -0.05
N ALA A 165 16.45 -36.34 0.88
CA ALA A 165 17.06 -36.61 2.18
C ALA A 165 16.29 -37.65 2.98
N GLY A 166 14.96 -37.59 2.96
CA GLY A 166 14.09 -38.57 3.64
C GLY A 166 14.14 -39.96 3.05
N VAL A 167 14.17 -40.07 1.72
CA VAL A 167 14.37 -41.38 1.03
C VAL A 167 15.77 -41.93 1.31
N ARG A 168 16.81 -41.08 1.22
CA ARG A 168 18.19 -41.47 1.48
C ARG A 168 18.43 -41.93 2.91
N ASN A 169 17.74 -41.32 3.88
CA ASN A 169 17.79 -41.67 5.30
C ASN A 169 16.84 -42.77 5.71
N GLY A 170 16.04 -43.30 4.78
CA GLY A 170 15.05 -44.34 5.06
C GLY A 170 13.79 -43.86 5.82
N THR A 171 13.58 -42.53 5.89
CA THR A 171 12.36 -41.96 6.49
C THR A 171 11.16 -42.19 5.59
N PHE A 172 11.35 -42.12 4.27
CA PHE A 172 10.34 -42.42 3.25
C PHE A 172 10.82 -43.60 2.40
N ALA A 173 9.88 -44.43 1.99
CA ALA A 173 10.22 -45.60 1.15
C ALA A 173 10.64 -45.19 -0.27
N ASP A 174 10.00 -44.14 -0.80
CA ASP A 174 10.26 -43.52 -2.11
C ASP A 174 9.77 -42.08 -2.13
N PHE A 175 9.95 -41.40 -3.28
CA PHE A 175 9.50 -40.02 -3.48
C PHE A 175 7.95 -39.89 -3.40
N ALA A 176 7.20 -40.89 -3.79
CA ALA A 176 5.74 -40.83 -3.75
C ALA A 176 5.19 -40.87 -2.33
N ALA A 177 5.96 -41.40 -1.38
CA ALA A 177 5.61 -41.44 0.04
C ALA A 177 5.87 -40.14 0.78
N CYS A 178 6.51 -39.15 0.11
CA CYS A 178 6.85 -37.86 0.66
C CYS A 178 5.79 -36.79 0.39
N THR A 179 4.81 -37.02 -0.48
CA THR A 179 3.76 -36.06 -0.89
C THR A 179 2.53 -36.11 0.01
#